data_9cdf76eba3b85eba4766226fb6da7755
#
_entry.id   9cdf76eba3b85eba4766226fb6da7755
#
_cell.length_a   1.000
_cell.length_b   1.000
_cell.length_c   1.000
_cell.angle_alpha   90.00
_cell.angle_beta   90.00
_cell.angle_gamma   90.00
#
_symmetry.space_group_name_H-M   'P 1'
#
loop_
_entity.id
_entity.type
_entity.pdbx_description
1 polymer ?
#
loop_
_entity_poly.entity_id
_entity_poly.type
_entity_poly.pdbx_seq_one_letter_code
_entity_poly.pdbx_strand_id
1 'polypeptide(L)'
;MYYKVDLTKYTPKQTRIYLEFDKYKLSSYQLKSIEKELNNFQDSFGKSWNEWDMTDLEYRLKNNWRFYLIGNGRDGLELPVTEGWAFIDYNWEIPKLCNRYVVPKYRDGKLGEDLVWMRFNDLKEQGYDYCFGFVDNWNTPAQVVSRKFKGFVETYESLDIKKK
;
A
#
# COMPACT_ATOMS: atom_id res chain seq x y z
N MET A 1 -7.14 -14.10 -6.57
CA MET A 1 -8.00 -13.20 -7.36
C MET A 1 -7.24 -11.94 -7.73
N TYR A 2 -7.17 -11.65 -9.00
CA TYR A 2 -6.66 -10.37 -9.49
C TYR A 2 -7.78 -9.36 -9.59
N TYR A 3 -7.45 -8.11 -9.42
CA TYR A 3 -8.36 -7.00 -9.69
C TYR A 3 -7.64 -5.91 -10.49
N LYS A 4 -8.38 -5.27 -11.36
CA LYS A 4 -7.91 -4.13 -12.16
C LYS A 4 -8.80 -2.92 -11.87
N VAL A 5 -8.16 -1.79 -11.68
CA VAL A 5 -8.82 -0.53 -11.32
C VAL A 5 -8.76 0.41 -12.50
N ASP A 6 -9.93 0.92 -12.93
CA ASP A 6 -10.04 1.97 -13.91
C ASP A 6 -10.08 3.32 -13.21
N LEU A 7 -8.93 3.97 -13.13
CA LEU A 7 -8.77 5.26 -12.46
C LEU A 7 -9.45 6.42 -13.21
N THR A 8 -9.79 6.24 -14.49
CA THR A 8 -10.55 7.25 -15.25
C THR A 8 -11.96 7.42 -14.71
N LYS A 9 -12.52 6.36 -14.10
CA LYS A 9 -13.86 6.35 -13.47
C LYS A 9 -13.82 6.68 -11.98
N TYR A 10 -12.64 6.82 -11.42
CA TYR A 10 -12.44 7.10 -10.00
C TYR A 10 -12.42 8.60 -9.74
N THR A 11 -13.17 9.04 -8.74
CA THR A 11 -13.11 10.42 -8.24
C THR A 11 -12.27 10.45 -6.97
N PRO A 12 -11.22 11.29 -6.90
CA PRO A 12 -10.37 11.39 -5.72
C PRO A 12 -11.17 11.61 -4.45
N LYS A 13 -10.75 10.93 -3.38
CA LYS A 13 -11.39 10.96 -2.08
C LYS A 13 -10.50 11.65 -1.05
N GLN A 14 -11.11 12.32 -0.11
CA GLN A 14 -10.39 12.85 1.03
C GLN A 14 -9.92 11.69 1.91
N THR A 15 -8.64 11.73 2.30
CA THR A 15 -8.02 10.75 3.19
C THR A 15 -7.38 11.44 4.39
N ARG A 16 -6.96 10.65 5.38
CA ARG A 16 -6.07 11.12 6.44
C ARG A 16 -4.75 11.59 5.83
N ILE A 17 -4.03 12.41 6.56
CA ILE A 17 -2.65 12.78 6.23
C ILE A 17 -1.78 11.53 6.31
N TYR A 18 -0.95 11.36 5.32
CA TYR A 18 -0.03 10.24 5.21
C TYR A 18 1.35 10.71 4.75
N LEU A 19 2.34 9.89 5.01
CA LEU A 19 3.69 10.08 4.50
C LEU A 19 3.91 9.16 3.29
N GLU A 20 4.57 9.70 2.30
CA GLU A 20 4.86 9.03 1.04
C GLU A 20 6.36 9.04 0.82
N PHE A 21 6.94 7.88 0.57
CA PHE A 21 8.38 7.73 0.43
C PHE A 21 8.75 7.01 -0.85
N ASP A 22 9.72 7.56 -1.56
CA ASP A 22 10.39 6.95 -2.68
C ASP A 22 11.92 6.96 -2.46
N LYS A 23 12.67 6.44 -3.42
CA LYS A 23 14.13 6.35 -3.31
C LYS A 23 14.86 7.69 -3.09
N TYR A 24 14.19 8.81 -3.29
CA TYR A 24 14.79 10.14 -3.18
C TYR A 24 14.49 10.83 -1.86
N LYS A 25 13.53 10.34 -1.09
CA LYS A 25 12.97 11.06 0.07
C LYS A 25 13.49 10.61 1.43
N LEU A 26 14.18 9.48 1.50
CA LEU A 26 14.63 8.91 2.77
C LEU A 26 16.15 8.81 2.86
N SER A 27 16.70 9.27 3.98
CA SER A 27 18.07 8.96 4.37
C SER A 27 18.17 7.50 4.83
N SER A 28 19.39 6.94 4.80
CA SER A 28 19.64 5.58 5.31
C SER A 28 19.25 5.43 6.79
N TYR A 29 19.40 6.47 7.57
CA TYR A 29 19.00 6.48 8.98
C TYR A 29 17.47 6.38 9.13
N GLN A 30 16.72 7.16 8.36
CA GLN A 30 15.26 7.11 8.38
C GLN A 30 14.72 5.75 7.91
N LEU A 31 15.32 5.18 6.86
CA LEU A 31 14.98 3.84 6.36
C LEU A 31 15.13 2.78 7.46
N LYS A 32 16.28 2.76 8.14
CA LYS A 32 16.53 1.80 9.22
C LYS A 32 15.59 1.96 10.40
N SER A 33 15.22 3.19 10.73
CA SER A 33 14.27 3.47 11.82
C SER A 33 12.87 2.95 11.48
N ILE A 34 12.40 3.14 10.24
CA ILE A 34 11.12 2.62 9.78
C ILE A 34 11.14 1.08 9.73
N GLU A 35 12.18 0.47 9.21
CA GLU A 35 12.33 -0.98 9.17
C GLU A 35 12.30 -1.60 10.56
N LYS A 36 12.96 -0.97 11.53
CA LYS A 36 12.93 -1.41 12.92
C LYS A 36 11.52 -1.41 13.49
N GLU A 37 10.71 -0.39 13.20
CA GLU A 37 9.31 -0.37 13.60
C GLU A 37 8.49 -1.45 12.89
N LEU A 38 8.67 -1.60 11.57
CA LEU A 38 7.97 -2.62 10.79
C LEU A 38 8.26 -4.04 11.30
N ASN A 39 9.48 -4.31 11.72
CA ASN A 39 9.88 -5.61 12.27
C ASN A 39 9.19 -5.97 13.60
N ASN A 40 8.65 -4.98 14.30
CA ASN A 40 7.89 -5.20 15.53
C ASN A 40 6.42 -5.57 15.28
N PHE A 41 5.96 -5.47 14.04
CA PHE A 41 4.56 -5.74 13.71
C PHE A 41 4.35 -7.19 13.32
N GLN A 42 3.20 -7.71 13.74
CA GLN A 42 2.68 -8.99 13.30
C GLN A 42 1.31 -8.77 12.64
N ASP A 43 1.04 -9.54 11.60
CA ASP A 43 -0.27 -9.53 10.97
C ASP A 43 -1.31 -10.28 11.84
N SER A 44 -2.55 -10.37 11.35
CA SER A 44 -3.62 -11.10 12.03
C SER A 44 -3.39 -12.61 12.10
N PHE A 45 -2.40 -13.13 11.39
CA PHE A 45 -2.01 -14.54 11.39
C PHE A 45 -0.73 -14.81 12.19
N GLY A 46 -0.21 -13.80 12.89
CA GLY A 46 1.00 -13.90 13.69
C GLY A 46 2.30 -13.82 12.89
N LYS A 47 2.24 -13.55 11.59
CA LYS A 47 3.44 -13.38 10.77
C LYS A 47 4.01 -11.98 10.89
N SER A 48 5.31 -11.90 11.15
CA SER A 48 6.04 -10.63 11.17
C SER A 48 6.39 -10.14 9.76
N TRP A 49 6.88 -8.91 9.67
CA TRP A 49 7.38 -8.33 8.43
C TRP A 49 8.35 -9.25 7.69
N ASN A 50 9.29 -9.85 8.41
CA ASN A 50 10.32 -10.73 7.81
C ASN A 50 9.75 -12.07 7.32
N GLU A 51 8.68 -12.58 7.94
CA GLU A 51 8.07 -13.87 7.60
C GLU A 51 7.24 -13.83 6.31
N TRP A 52 6.95 -12.65 5.78
CA TRP A 52 6.25 -12.48 4.51
C TRP A 52 7.17 -12.58 3.29
N ASP A 53 8.41 -13.03 3.46
CA ASP A 53 9.41 -13.10 2.39
C ASP A 53 9.59 -11.73 1.71
N MET A 54 9.59 -10.70 2.51
CA MET A 54 9.71 -9.33 2.04
C MET A 54 11.17 -8.91 2.02
N THR A 55 11.59 -8.33 0.91
CA THR A 55 12.85 -7.59 0.85
C THR A 55 12.77 -6.37 1.75
N ASP A 56 13.93 -5.89 2.23
CA ASP A 56 13.97 -4.70 3.05
C ASP A 56 13.41 -3.45 2.33
N LEU A 57 13.05 -2.46 3.11
CA LEU A 57 12.43 -1.23 2.60
C LEU A 57 13.36 -0.49 1.63
N GLU A 58 14.65 -0.45 1.92
CA GLU A 58 15.66 0.21 1.07
C GLU A 58 15.71 -0.44 -0.32
N TYR A 59 15.74 -1.77 -0.38
CA TYR A 59 15.71 -2.51 -1.64
C TYR A 59 14.48 -2.16 -2.48
N ARG A 60 13.30 -2.15 -1.88
CA ARG A 60 12.05 -1.84 -2.57
C ARG A 60 12.07 -0.42 -3.14
N LEU A 61 12.44 0.56 -2.34
CA LEU A 61 12.48 1.96 -2.77
C LEU A 61 13.49 2.20 -3.89
N LYS A 62 14.64 1.52 -3.86
CA LYS A 62 15.63 1.57 -4.94
C LYS A 62 15.19 0.86 -6.22
N ASN A 63 14.24 -0.07 -6.12
CA ASN A 63 13.73 -0.87 -7.23
C ASN A 63 12.32 -0.45 -7.68
N ASN A 64 12.06 0.85 -7.71
CA ASN A 64 10.83 1.46 -8.23
C ASN A 64 9.56 1.08 -7.45
N TRP A 65 9.68 0.95 -6.14
CA TRP A 65 8.54 0.85 -5.24
C TRP A 65 8.33 2.19 -4.54
N ARG A 66 7.08 2.49 -4.20
CA ARG A 66 6.73 3.62 -3.33
C ARG A 66 6.04 3.10 -2.08
N PHE A 67 6.33 3.71 -0.95
CA PHE A 67 5.84 3.35 0.36
C PHE A 67 4.94 4.44 0.91
N TYR A 68 3.79 4.03 1.43
CA TYR A 68 2.79 4.91 2.04
C TYR A 68 2.62 4.53 3.51
N LEU A 69 2.73 5.50 4.39
CA LEU A 69 2.67 5.32 5.82
C LEU A 69 1.60 6.21 6.43
N ILE A 70 0.67 5.62 7.17
CA ILE A 70 -0.25 6.35 8.03
C ILE A 70 0.20 6.20 9.47
N GLY A 71 0.23 7.31 10.19
CA GLY A 71 0.57 7.32 11.60
C GLY A 71 0.06 8.55 12.32
N ASN A 72 0.14 8.53 13.65
CA ASN A 72 -0.09 9.71 14.45
C ASN A 72 0.95 10.77 14.08
N GLY A 73 0.52 11.83 13.41
CA GLY A 73 1.37 12.94 13.07
C GLY A 73 1.98 13.54 14.35
N ARG A 74 3.23 13.22 14.59
CA ARG A 74 4.05 13.99 15.50
C ARG A 74 4.89 14.94 14.67
N ASP A 75 5.02 16.15 15.18
CA ASP A 75 5.66 17.24 14.48
C ASP A 75 7.11 16.95 14.05
N GLY A 76 7.34 17.15 12.80
CA GLY A 76 8.57 17.68 12.19
C GLY A 76 9.80 16.80 12.14
N LEU A 77 10.22 16.08 13.14
CA LEU A 77 11.47 15.32 13.19
C LEU A 77 11.33 13.90 13.74
N GLU A 78 10.22 13.59 14.37
CA GLU A 78 9.93 12.24 14.85
C GLU A 78 9.05 11.50 13.83
N LEU A 79 9.45 10.30 13.50
CA LEU A 79 8.62 9.41 12.70
C LEU A 79 7.33 9.15 13.48
N PRO A 80 6.16 9.25 12.81
CA PRO A 80 4.90 9.00 13.49
C PRO A 80 4.82 7.54 13.95
N VAL A 81 4.08 7.31 15.02
CA VAL A 81 3.70 5.95 15.39
C VAL A 81 2.92 5.35 14.23
N THR A 82 3.42 4.27 13.68
CA THR A 82 2.83 3.65 12.50
C THR A 82 1.51 2.96 12.85
N GLU A 83 0.46 3.33 12.15
CA GLU A 83 -0.87 2.73 12.27
C GLU A 83 -1.18 1.77 11.11
N GLY A 84 -0.62 2.05 9.95
CA GLY A 84 -0.75 1.21 8.76
C GLY A 84 0.19 1.63 7.66
N TRP A 85 0.39 0.73 6.70
CA TRP A 85 1.23 1.00 5.54
C TRP A 85 0.77 0.22 4.30
N ALA A 86 1.25 0.68 3.15
CA ALA A 86 1.03 0.01 1.86
C ALA A 86 2.12 0.37 0.86
N PHE A 87 2.22 -0.40 -0.21
CA PHE A 87 3.18 -0.17 -1.29
C PHE A 87 2.50 -0.05 -2.65
N ILE A 88 3.20 0.58 -3.56
CA ILE A 88 2.98 0.47 -5.01
C ILE A 88 4.28 0.00 -5.65
N ASP A 89 4.19 -1.01 -6.50
CA ASP A 89 5.27 -1.52 -7.34
C ASP A 89 5.11 -1.00 -8.77
N TYR A 90 6.06 -0.18 -9.22
CA TYR A 90 6.05 0.43 -10.55
C TYR A 90 6.80 -0.37 -11.63
N ASN A 91 7.17 -1.62 -11.34
CA ASN A 91 7.92 -2.47 -12.27
C ASN A 91 7.04 -3.22 -13.29
N TRP A 92 5.75 -2.91 -13.35
CA TRP A 92 4.78 -3.52 -14.25
C TRP A 92 4.29 -2.53 -15.30
N GLU A 93 3.71 -3.03 -16.38
CA GLU A 93 3.12 -2.19 -17.44
C GLU A 93 2.15 -1.14 -16.90
N ILE A 94 1.39 -1.52 -15.88
CA ILE A 94 0.60 -0.61 -15.05
C ILE A 94 0.98 -0.81 -13.58
N PRO A 95 0.87 0.22 -12.73
CA PRO A 95 1.26 0.09 -11.32
C PRO A 95 0.52 -1.03 -10.59
N LYS A 96 1.26 -1.79 -9.79
CA LYS A 96 0.71 -2.87 -8.96
C LYS A 96 0.59 -2.42 -7.52
N LEU A 97 -0.61 -2.52 -6.96
CA LEU A 97 -0.86 -2.30 -5.55
C LEU A 97 -0.40 -3.51 -4.74
N CYS A 98 0.47 -3.30 -3.77
CA CYS A 98 1.08 -4.36 -2.98
C CYS A 98 0.94 -4.13 -1.48
N ASN A 99 0.93 -5.20 -0.71
CA ASN A 99 1.17 -5.24 0.73
C ASN A 99 0.49 -4.10 1.51
N ARG A 100 -0.79 -4.22 1.74
CA ARG A 100 -1.52 -3.33 2.63
C ARG A 100 -1.61 -3.97 4.01
N TYR A 101 -1.26 -3.22 5.04
CA TYR A 101 -1.32 -3.67 6.41
C TYR A 101 -1.84 -2.57 7.33
N VAL A 102 -2.71 -2.94 8.26
CA VAL A 102 -3.17 -2.07 9.34
C VAL A 102 -2.80 -2.75 10.65
N VAL A 103 -2.15 -2.00 11.54
CA VAL A 103 -1.79 -2.50 12.88
C VAL A 103 -3.07 -2.94 13.60
N PRO A 104 -3.10 -4.14 14.23
CA PRO A 104 -4.34 -4.73 14.74
C PRO A 104 -5.22 -3.83 15.59
N LYS A 105 -4.64 -3.05 16.50
CA LYS A 105 -5.42 -2.16 17.37
C LYS A 105 -6.10 -0.98 16.65
N TYR A 106 -5.74 -0.73 15.39
CA TYR A 106 -6.30 0.36 14.58
C TYR A 106 -7.25 -0.14 13.48
N ARG A 107 -7.63 -1.42 13.50
CA ARG A 107 -8.43 -2.04 12.43
C ARG A 107 -9.92 -1.70 12.44
N ASP A 108 -10.43 -1.15 13.51
CA ASP A 108 -11.84 -0.79 13.63
C ASP A 108 -12.21 0.52 12.92
N GLY A 109 -11.21 1.24 12.42
CA GLY A 109 -11.39 2.46 11.66
C GLY A 109 -11.36 2.23 10.14
N LYS A 110 -11.35 3.33 9.40
CA LYS A 110 -11.30 3.33 7.93
C LYS A 110 -9.88 3.31 7.36
N LEU A 111 -8.89 2.94 8.16
CA LEU A 111 -7.48 2.99 7.75
C LEU A 111 -7.17 2.13 6.53
N GLY A 112 -7.73 0.93 6.47
CA GLY A 112 -7.56 0.05 5.32
C GLY A 112 -8.12 0.67 4.03
N GLU A 113 -9.26 1.33 4.11
CA GLU A 113 -9.83 2.07 2.99
C GLU A 113 -8.98 3.30 2.64
N ASP A 114 -8.53 4.05 3.63
CA ASP A 114 -7.65 5.22 3.41
C ASP A 114 -6.37 4.83 2.69
N LEU A 115 -5.75 3.70 3.04
CA LEU A 115 -4.57 3.17 2.36
C LEU A 115 -4.85 2.83 0.88
N VAL A 116 -6.07 2.43 0.55
CA VAL A 116 -6.48 2.23 -0.84
C VAL A 116 -6.67 3.57 -1.54
N TRP A 117 -7.46 4.47 -0.94
CA TRP A 117 -7.80 5.77 -1.54
C TRP A 117 -6.58 6.65 -1.77
N MET A 118 -5.65 6.71 -0.83
CA MET A 118 -4.44 7.53 -1.00
C MET A 118 -3.57 7.03 -2.16
N ARG A 119 -3.49 5.72 -2.38
CA ARG A 119 -2.76 5.16 -3.53
C ARG A 119 -3.47 5.47 -4.85
N PHE A 120 -4.80 5.35 -4.90
CA PHE A 120 -5.58 5.74 -6.09
C PHE A 120 -5.46 7.23 -6.38
N ASN A 121 -5.56 8.08 -5.36
CA ASN A 121 -5.40 9.52 -5.50
C ASN A 121 -4.04 9.87 -6.09
N ASP A 122 -2.98 9.29 -5.55
CA ASP A 122 -1.60 9.53 -5.99
C ASP A 122 -1.38 9.06 -7.43
N LEU A 123 -1.83 7.86 -7.77
CA LEU A 123 -1.72 7.32 -9.13
C LEU A 123 -2.49 8.18 -10.14
N LYS A 124 -3.68 8.62 -9.79
CA LYS A 124 -4.45 9.51 -10.66
C LYS A 124 -3.78 10.86 -10.85
N GLU A 125 -3.23 11.45 -9.80
CA GLU A 125 -2.46 12.69 -9.86
C GLU A 125 -1.23 12.56 -10.76
N GLN A 126 -0.58 11.40 -10.74
CA GLN A 126 0.56 11.08 -11.61
C GLN A 126 0.15 10.85 -13.08
N GLY A 127 -1.13 10.76 -13.39
CA GLY A 127 -1.64 10.57 -14.75
C GLY A 127 -1.85 9.11 -15.18
N TYR A 128 -1.84 8.16 -14.26
CA TYR A 128 -2.15 6.77 -14.56
C TYR A 128 -3.65 6.56 -14.76
N ASP A 129 -4.01 5.82 -15.80
CA ASP A 129 -5.40 5.45 -16.09
C ASP A 129 -5.82 4.14 -15.42
N TYR A 130 -4.87 3.27 -15.12
CA TYR A 130 -5.12 1.94 -14.55
C TYR A 130 -4.09 1.57 -13.50
N CYS A 131 -4.51 0.74 -12.57
CA CYS A 131 -3.63 -0.03 -11.68
C CYS A 131 -4.24 -1.41 -11.44
N PHE A 132 -3.49 -2.31 -10.84
CA PHE A 132 -3.97 -3.66 -10.53
C PHE A 132 -3.41 -4.16 -9.21
N GLY A 133 -3.94 -5.28 -8.73
CA GLY A 133 -3.44 -5.96 -7.56
C GLY A 133 -3.88 -7.41 -7.51
N PHE A 134 -3.37 -8.11 -6.52
CA PHE A 134 -3.71 -9.49 -6.24
C PHE A 134 -4.11 -9.63 -4.78
N VAL A 135 -5.17 -10.40 -4.53
CA VAL A 135 -5.64 -10.75 -3.20
C VAL A 135 -5.77 -12.26 -3.11
N ASP A 136 -5.11 -12.88 -2.14
CA ASP A 136 -5.24 -14.30 -1.90
C ASP A 136 -6.68 -14.67 -1.52
N ASN A 137 -7.13 -15.86 -1.94
CA ASN A 137 -8.49 -16.31 -1.68
C ASN A 137 -8.81 -16.45 -0.19
N TRP A 138 -7.80 -16.71 0.63
CA TRP A 138 -7.93 -16.81 2.08
C TRP A 138 -8.02 -15.44 2.79
N ASN A 139 -7.66 -14.36 2.11
CA ASN A 139 -7.64 -13.02 2.68
C ASN A 139 -8.99 -12.32 2.50
N THR A 140 -10.01 -12.82 3.19
CA THR A 140 -11.38 -12.31 3.11
C THR A 140 -11.52 -10.82 3.43
N PRO A 141 -10.87 -10.24 4.46
CA PRO A 141 -10.96 -8.81 4.73
C PRO A 141 -10.50 -7.95 3.56
N ALA A 142 -9.40 -8.31 2.91
CA ALA A 142 -8.90 -7.57 1.75
C ALA A 142 -9.84 -7.71 0.53
N GLN A 143 -10.44 -8.87 0.33
CA GLN A 143 -11.43 -9.10 -0.73
C GLN A 143 -12.69 -8.25 -0.53
N VAL A 144 -13.18 -8.13 0.71
CA VAL A 144 -14.35 -7.30 1.02
C VAL A 144 -14.08 -5.83 0.68
N VAL A 145 -12.92 -5.31 1.03
CA VAL A 145 -12.54 -3.93 0.68
C VAL A 145 -12.51 -3.76 -0.84
N SER A 146 -11.91 -4.69 -1.58
CA SER A 146 -11.86 -4.63 -3.05
C SER A 146 -13.26 -4.64 -3.69
N ARG A 147 -14.21 -5.37 -3.11
CA ARG A 147 -15.60 -5.44 -3.60
C ARG A 147 -16.40 -4.15 -3.38
N LYS A 148 -16.00 -3.30 -2.47
CA LYS A 148 -16.68 -2.01 -2.21
C LYS A 148 -16.52 -1.01 -3.35
N PHE A 149 -15.59 -1.23 -4.27
CA PHE A 149 -15.25 -0.30 -5.34
C PHE A 149 -16.00 -0.60 -6.65
N LYS A 150 -17.29 -0.84 -6.52
CA LYS A 150 -18.15 -1.10 -7.69
C LYS A 150 -18.12 0.07 -8.66
N GLY A 151 -18.04 -0.25 -9.95
CA GLY A 151 -18.08 0.71 -11.05
C GLY A 151 -16.72 1.07 -11.64
N PHE A 152 -15.63 0.85 -10.90
CA PHE A 152 -14.27 1.10 -11.42
C PHE A 152 -13.26 -0.02 -11.10
N VAL A 153 -13.69 -1.07 -10.40
CA VAL A 153 -12.85 -2.25 -10.14
C VAL A 153 -13.50 -3.48 -10.77
N GLU A 154 -12.72 -4.21 -11.56
CA GLU A 154 -13.08 -5.50 -12.12
C GLU A 154 -12.16 -6.59 -11.57
N THR A 155 -12.70 -7.78 -11.37
CA THR A 155 -11.97 -8.93 -10.82
C THR A 155 -11.77 -10.01 -11.87
N TYR A 156 -10.64 -10.71 -11.80
CA TYR A 156 -10.22 -11.73 -12.76
C TYR A 156 -9.53 -12.89 -12.04
N GLU A 157 -9.65 -14.10 -12.58
CA GLU A 157 -8.84 -15.24 -12.11
C GLU A 157 -7.38 -15.09 -12.56
N SER A 158 -7.15 -14.50 -13.72
CA SER A 158 -5.82 -14.21 -14.25
C SER A 158 -5.81 -12.88 -14.99
N LEU A 159 -4.69 -12.19 -14.99
CA LEU A 159 -4.44 -10.96 -15.74
C LEU A 159 -3.16 -11.09 -16.54
N ASP A 160 -3.21 -10.69 -17.81
CA ASP A 160 -2.04 -10.64 -18.68
C ASP A 160 -1.39 -9.26 -18.62
N ILE A 161 -0.79 -8.96 -17.47
CA ILE A 161 -0.01 -7.74 -17.24
C ILE A 161 1.43 -8.15 -17.01
N LYS A 162 2.34 -7.59 -17.81
CA LYS A 162 3.75 -7.97 -17.81
C LYS A 162 4.59 -7.00 -16.99
N LYS A 163 5.71 -7.49 -16.47
CA LYS A 163 6.77 -6.63 -15.93
C LYS A 163 7.40 -5.85 -17.08
N LYS A 164 7.80 -4.64 -16.76
CA LYS A 164 8.63 -3.82 -17.64
C LYS A 164 9.97 -4.46 -17.91
#